data_3078be47df9491affa01f6fe55bb230f
#
_entry.id   3078be47df9491affa01f6fe55bb230f
#
_cell.length_a   1.000
_cell.length_b   1.000
_cell.length_c   1.000
_cell.angle_alpha   90.00
_cell.angle_beta   90.00
_cell.angle_gamma   90.00
#
_symmetry.space_group_name_H-M   'P 1'
#
loop_
_entity.id
_entity.type
_entity.pdbx_description
1 polymer ?
#
loop_
_entity_poly.entity_id
_entity_poly.type
_entity_poly.pdbx_seq_one_letter_code
_entity_poly.pdbx_strand_id
1 'polypeptide(L)'
;MISKASIKALILVIMFAITTILSSNSITTSYGYSPCNCVIFVMDDMADHGSNSVQRATMDYFISKNMPFTASIVVSGIGNISDSRVLDKVREGVNKNLFEIAIHGYRHINHALLTKEEQKDQLIKVNERLEYLFGKRADIFIPPFNEFNLHTIETMSELNISLLSTSQRSEDITSNPYKSQVLVEINNSKIGVSRISDEEPLVYHAPYSISILALQRNGLFGDDLVHEVLRRIDESIAKYGFAQVRLHTSDFAQLDTTTRKLINKVDNIKFQDLIKIVDSLGARNIKITSFAEIYPHSR
;
A
#
# COMPACT_ATOMS: atom_id res chain seq x y z
N MET A 1 3.45 -73.33 3.94
CA MET A 1 2.42 -72.89 2.97
C MET A 1 1.63 -71.74 3.59
N ILE A 2 1.78 -70.54 3.08
CA ILE A 2 1.01 -69.40 3.56
C ILE A 2 -0.41 -69.51 2.96
N SER A 3 -1.45 -69.43 3.81
CA SER A 3 -2.83 -69.60 3.31
C SER A 3 -3.26 -68.42 2.43
N LYS A 4 -4.15 -68.68 1.46
CA LYS A 4 -4.73 -67.64 0.60
C LYS A 4 -5.44 -66.53 1.38
N ALA A 5 -5.90 -66.81 2.59
CA ALA A 5 -6.52 -65.81 3.49
C ALA A 5 -5.48 -64.86 4.07
N SER A 6 -4.29 -65.33 4.40
CA SER A 6 -3.18 -64.50 4.93
C SER A 6 -2.63 -63.53 3.86
N ILE A 7 -2.60 -63.92 2.61
CA ILE A 7 -2.16 -63.06 1.49
C ILE A 7 -3.19 -61.94 1.26
N LYS A 8 -4.51 -62.24 1.28
CA LYS A 8 -5.56 -61.22 1.12
C LYS A 8 -5.55 -60.20 2.24
N ALA A 9 -5.33 -60.62 3.49
CA ALA A 9 -5.22 -59.72 4.64
C ALA A 9 -4.00 -58.80 4.50
N LEU A 10 -2.85 -59.33 4.07
CA LEU A 10 -1.64 -58.52 3.87
C LEU A 10 -1.79 -57.51 2.75
N ILE A 11 -2.45 -57.83 1.64
CA ILE A 11 -2.72 -56.89 0.52
C ILE A 11 -3.68 -55.78 0.99
N LEU A 12 -4.70 -56.12 1.81
CA LEU A 12 -5.65 -55.12 2.33
C LEU A 12 -4.95 -54.12 3.27
N VAL A 13 -4.05 -54.57 4.13
CA VAL A 13 -3.25 -53.73 5.04
C VAL A 13 -2.29 -52.82 4.25
N ILE A 14 -1.65 -53.31 3.21
CA ILE A 14 -0.76 -52.52 2.35
C ILE A 14 -1.57 -51.47 1.56
N MET A 15 -2.74 -51.82 1.02
CA MET A 15 -3.61 -50.86 0.34
C MET A 15 -4.11 -49.75 1.28
N PHE A 16 -4.44 -50.09 2.54
CA PHE A 16 -4.86 -49.10 3.53
C PHE A 16 -3.71 -48.18 3.98
N ALA A 17 -2.48 -48.70 4.09
CA ALA A 17 -1.31 -47.91 4.37
C ALA A 17 -0.90 -46.95 3.23
N ILE A 18 -1.09 -47.37 1.97
CA ILE A 18 -0.81 -46.51 0.81
C ILE A 18 -1.86 -45.39 0.68
N THR A 19 -3.13 -45.65 0.99
CA THR A 19 -4.17 -44.60 0.95
C THR A 19 -4.00 -43.56 2.08
N THR A 20 -3.48 -43.94 3.24
CA THR A 20 -3.19 -43.01 4.34
C THR A 20 -1.91 -42.15 4.09
N ILE A 21 -0.98 -42.64 3.29
CA ILE A 21 0.23 -41.90 2.93
C ILE A 21 -0.05 -40.90 1.78
N LEU A 22 -1.02 -41.17 0.92
CA LEU A 22 -1.40 -40.28 -0.17
C LEU A 22 -2.36 -39.14 0.23
N SER A 23 -2.96 -39.19 1.43
CA SER A 23 -3.89 -38.17 1.91
C SER A 23 -3.29 -37.09 2.81
N SER A 24 -1.96 -37.08 3.01
CA SER A 24 -1.30 -36.11 3.91
C SER A 24 -0.27 -35.20 3.25
N ASN A 25 -0.15 -35.20 1.93
CA ASN A 25 0.67 -34.21 1.23
C ASN A 25 -0.19 -33.20 0.49
N SER A 26 -1.11 -32.53 1.16
CA SER A 26 -1.41 -31.15 0.83
C SER A 26 -0.12 -30.36 1.16
N ILE A 27 0.74 -30.21 0.18
CA ILE A 27 1.75 -29.16 0.21
C ILE A 27 0.91 -27.85 0.16
N THR A 28 0.42 -27.42 1.31
CA THR A 28 0.19 -26.00 1.52
C THR A 28 1.58 -25.39 1.43
N THR A 29 1.96 -24.93 0.25
CA THR A 29 2.96 -23.88 0.14
C THR A 29 2.33 -22.67 0.87
N SER A 30 2.45 -22.67 2.20
CA SER A 30 2.41 -21.42 2.93
C SER A 30 3.60 -20.66 2.35
N TYR A 31 3.34 -19.75 1.44
CA TYR A 31 4.27 -18.66 1.22
C TYR A 31 4.41 -17.99 2.57
N GLY A 32 5.41 -18.44 3.32
CA GLY A 32 5.68 -18.03 4.67
C GLY A 32 6.11 -16.58 4.65
N TYR A 33 5.13 -15.71 4.75
CA TYR A 33 5.36 -14.29 4.92
C TYR A 33 5.96 -14.12 6.32
N SER A 34 7.27 -13.88 6.38
CA SER A 34 7.90 -13.47 7.63
C SER A 34 7.54 -12.01 7.88
N PRO A 35 6.96 -11.66 9.05
CA PRO A 35 6.72 -10.27 9.39
C PRO A 35 8.03 -9.50 9.26
N CYS A 36 8.03 -8.43 8.46
CA CYS A 36 9.26 -7.66 8.24
C CYS A 36 9.59 -6.71 9.41
N ASN A 37 8.69 -6.54 10.36
CA ASN A 37 8.82 -5.56 11.44
C ASN A 37 9.25 -4.18 10.90
N CYS A 38 8.50 -3.67 9.96
CA CYS A 38 8.91 -2.52 9.16
C CYS A 38 7.78 -1.54 8.90
N VAL A 39 8.12 -0.36 8.40
CA VAL A 39 7.20 0.74 8.09
C VAL A 39 7.39 1.21 6.65
N ILE A 40 6.27 1.41 5.94
CA ILE A 40 6.22 2.04 4.63
C ILE A 40 5.65 3.45 4.78
N PHE A 41 6.34 4.44 4.24
CA PHE A 41 5.83 5.80 4.11
C PHE A 41 5.31 6.06 2.70
N VAL A 42 4.08 6.55 2.61
CA VAL A 42 3.42 6.86 1.35
C VAL A 42 2.92 8.30 1.39
N MET A 43 3.22 9.10 0.37
CA MET A 43 2.60 10.41 0.20
C MET A 43 1.56 10.36 -0.93
N ASP A 44 0.31 10.63 -0.58
CA ASP A 44 -0.80 10.72 -1.53
C ASP A 44 -0.89 12.12 -2.16
N ASP A 45 -1.68 12.24 -3.22
CA ASP A 45 -1.97 13.49 -3.94
C ASP A 45 -0.76 14.16 -4.60
N MET A 46 0.29 13.39 -4.94
CA MET A 46 1.50 13.98 -5.51
C MET A 46 1.28 14.52 -6.92
N ALA A 47 1.56 15.81 -7.10
CA ALA A 47 1.40 16.55 -8.36
C ALA A 47 2.22 17.85 -8.34
N ASP A 48 2.46 18.45 -9.54
CA ASP A 48 3.20 19.72 -9.69
C ASP A 48 2.34 20.97 -9.41
N HIS A 49 1.37 20.87 -8.50
CA HIS A 49 0.51 21.99 -8.12
C HIS A 49 0.34 22.07 -6.60
N GLY A 50 -0.14 23.22 -6.13
CA GLY A 50 -0.41 23.41 -4.71
C GLY A 50 0.86 23.58 -3.88
N SER A 51 1.07 22.70 -2.92
CA SER A 51 2.17 22.84 -1.95
C SER A 51 3.46 22.13 -2.40
N ASN A 52 4.00 22.48 -3.56
CA ASN A 52 5.20 21.87 -4.13
C ASN A 52 6.43 21.94 -3.21
N SER A 53 6.58 23.02 -2.42
CA SER A 53 7.69 23.12 -1.45
C SER A 53 7.59 22.07 -0.36
N VAL A 54 6.38 21.70 0.06
CA VAL A 54 6.15 20.66 1.10
C VAL A 54 6.45 19.28 0.54
N GLN A 55 5.94 18.96 -0.67
CA GLN A 55 6.24 17.69 -1.34
C GLN A 55 7.76 17.50 -1.49
N ARG A 56 8.45 18.53 -1.99
CA ARG A 56 9.90 18.49 -2.17
C ARG A 56 10.65 18.33 -0.86
N ALA A 57 10.28 19.10 0.18
CA ALA A 57 10.94 18.99 1.49
C ALA A 57 10.80 17.58 2.08
N THR A 58 9.62 16.95 1.92
CA THR A 58 9.40 15.58 2.35
C THR A 58 10.30 14.62 1.57
N MET A 59 10.30 14.70 0.23
CA MET A 59 11.15 13.86 -0.61
C MET A 59 12.65 14.08 -0.34
N ASP A 60 13.08 15.34 -0.19
CA ASP A 60 14.48 15.68 0.16
C ASP A 60 14.89 15.04 1.49
N TYR A 61 14.00 15.03 2.48
CA TYR A 61 14.25 14.37 3.75
C TYR A 61 14.51 12.87 3.59
N PHE A 62 13.62 12.13 2.91
CA PHE A 62 13.80 10.70 2.67
C PHE A 62 15.03 10.40 1.82
N ILE A 63 15.31 11.18 0.77
CA ILE A 63 16.51 11.03 -0.05
C ILE A 63 17.78 11.29 0.78
N SER A 64 17.80 12.34 1.60
CA SER A 64 18.97 12.69 2.43
C SER A 64 19.31 11.62 3.47
N LYS A 65 18.31 10.87 3.92
CA LYS A 65 18.45 9.76 4.87
C LYS A 65 18.65 8.41 4.17
N ASN A 66 18.69 8.38 2.82
CA ASN A 66 18.75 7.15 2.02
C ASN A 66 17.63 6.14 2.39
N MET A 67 16.42 6.64 2.57
CA MET A 67 15.24 5.86 3.00
C MET A 67 14.27 5.62 1.86
N PRO A 68 13.66 4.43 1.76
CA PRO A 68 12.56 4.14 0.85
C PRO A 68 11.35 5.04 1.10
N PHE A 69 10.61 5.32 0.01
CA PHE A 69 9.42 6.15 0.04
C PHE A 69 8.51 5.81 -1.15
N THR A 70 7.19 5.83 -0.97
CA THR A 70 6.24 5.60 -2.05
C THR A 70 5.56 6.91 -2.44
N ALA A 71 5.71 7.26 -3.72
CA ALA A 71 5.08 8.43 -4.35
C ALA A 71 3.78 8.00 -5.02
N SER A 72 2.64 8.38 -4.45
CA SER A 72 1.30 8.10 -4.97
C SER A 72 0.83 9.28 -5.83
N ILE A 73 0.80 9.09 -7.15
CA ILE A 73 0.81 10.16 -8.15
C ILE A 73 -0.56 10.35 -8.80
N VAL A 74 -1.05 11.59 -8.81
CA VAL A 74 -2.17 12.05 -9.65
C VAL A 74 -1.59 12.53 -10.98
N VAL A 75 -1.63 11.66 -12.01
CA VAL A 75 -0.79 11.85 -13.20
C VAL A 75 -1.18 13.03 -14.08
N SER A 76 -2.44 13.48 -14.06
CA SER A 76 -2.84 14.69 -14.81
C SER A 76 -2.27 15.98 -14.22
N GLY A 77 -1.81 15.93 -12.98
CA GLY A 77 -1.25 17.08 -12.27
C GLY A 77 0.28 17.13 -12.26
N ILE A 78 0.97 16.17 -12.89
CA ILE A 78 2.44 16.11 -12.85
C ILE A 78 3.05 16.19 -14.26
N GLY A 79 4.12 16.99 -14.41
CA GLY A 79 4.85 17.15 -15.66
C GLY A 79 4.12 17.93 -16.75
N ASN A 80 3.07 18.72 -16.40
CA ASN A 80 2.28 19.50 -17.36
C ASN A 80 2.46 21.01 -17.24
N ILE A 81 3.19 21.47 -16.21
CA ILE A 81 3.41 22.88 -15.94
C ILE A 81 4.91 23.22 -16.00
N SER A 82 5.23 24.48 -16.12
CA SER A 82 6.62 24.97 -16.16
C SER A 82 7.40 24.71 -14.87
N ASP A 83 6.73 24.52 -13.73
CA ASP A 83 7.33 24.14 -12.47
C ASP A 83 7.28 22.63 -12.25
N SER A 84 8.13 21.89 -12.92
CA SER A 84 8.24 20.42 -12.85
C SER A 84 9.09 19.92 -11.66
N ARG A 85 9.37 20.77 -10.67
CA ARG A 85 10.29 20.44 -9.56
C ARG A 85 9.85 19.27 -8.70
N VAL A 86 8.55 18.96 -8.61
CA VAL A 86 8.05 17.73 -7.94
C VAL A 86 8.38 16.53 -8.80
N LEU A 87 8.07 16.56 -10.11
CA LEU A 87 8.44 15.52 -11.06
C LEU A 87 9.94 15.19 -11.01
N ASP A 88 10.79 16.23 -11.08
CA ASP A 88 12.24 16.06 -11.08
C ASP A 88 12.72 15.41 -9.78
N LYS A 89 12.12 15.75 -8.64
CA LYS A 89 12.45 15.17 -7.35
C LYS A 89 11.98 13.71 -7.24
N VAL A 90 10.79 13.36 -7.76
CA VAL A 90 10.36 11.96 -7.85
C VAL A 90 11.31 11.15 -8.73
N ARG A 91 11.72 11.71 -9.89
CA ARG A 91 12.73 11.08 -10.77
C ARG A 91 14.06 10.84 -10.07
N GLU A 92 14.53 11.81 -9.28
CA GLU A 92 15.74 11.65 -8.49
C GLU A 92 15.63 10.44 -7.53
N GLY A 93 14.54 10.34 -6.79
CA GLY A 93 14.31 9.23 -5.88
C GLY A 93 14.19 7.87 -6.58
N VAL A 94 13.51 7.84 -7.73
CA VAL A 94 13.37 6.63 -8.58
C VAL A 94 14.73 6.20 -9.12
N ASN A 95 15.53 7.12 -9.64
CA ASN A 95 16.88 6.84 -10.18
C ASN A 95 17.87 6.36 -9.11
N LYS A 96 17.65 6.74 -7.85
CA LYS A 96 18.41 6.25 -6.70
C LYS A 96 17.90 4.91 -6.15
N ASN A 97 16.87 4.31 -6.74
CA ASN A 97 16.16 3.12 -6.24
C ASN A 97 15.62 3.29 -4.81
N LEU A 98 15.29 4.52 -4.43
CA LEU A 98 14.67 4.82 -3.13
C LEU A 98 13.15 4.94 -3.23
N PHE A 99 12.65 5.44 -4.38
CA PHE A 99 11.23 5.70 -4.52
C PHE A 99 10.52 4.66 -5.37
N GLU A 100 9.41 4.15 -4.84
CA GLU A 100 8.38 3.45 -5.59
C GLU A 100 7.34 4.45 -6.12
N ILE A 101 6.76 4.14 -7.26
CA ILE A 101 5.66 4.89 -7.85
C ILE A 101 4.38 4.10 -7.64
N ALA A 102 3.35 4.76 -7.12
CA ALA A 102 2.00 4.23 -7.02
C ALA A 102 1.01 5.07 -7.84
N ILE A 103 0.00 4.44 -8.37
CA ILE A 103 -1.12 5.07 -9.07
C ILE A 103 -2.06 5.72 -8.05
N HIS A 104 -2.34 7.03 -8.19
CA HIS A 104 -3.40 7.73 -7.45
C HIS A 104 -4.47 8.31 -8.40
N GLY A 105 -4.71 7.61 -9.49
CA GLY A 105 -5.64 7.98 -10.55
C GLY A 105 -5.07 8.92 -11.60
N TYR A 106 -5.79 9.02 -12.72
CA TYR A 106 -5.49 10.02 -13.76
C TYR A 106 -5.80 11.43 -13.25
N ARG A 107 -7.00 11.57 -12.68
CA ARG A 107 -7.46 12.70 -11.86
C ARG A 107 -7.84 12.15 -10.50
N HIS A 108 -7.84 12.99 -9.48
CA HIS A 108 -8.26 12.59 -8.14
C HIS A 108 -9.79 12.45 -8.06
N ILE A 109 -10.33 11.34 -8.60
CA ILE A 109 -11.78 11.04 -8.65
C ILE A 109 -12.08 9.72 -7.96
N ASN A 110 -13.31 9.56 -7.47
CA ASN A 110 -13.74 8.32 -6.84
C ASN A 110 -13.92 7.21 -7.89
N HIS A 111 -13.04 6.23 -7.89
CA HIS A 111 -13.06 5.11 -8.84
C HIS A 111 -14.29 4.20 -8.67
N ALA A 112 -14.82 4.04 -7.45
CA ALA A 112 -15.98 3.21 -7.21
C ALA A 112 -17.28 3.73 -7.87
N LEU A 113 -17.28 4.99 -8.32
CA LEU A 113 -18.41 5.59 -9.03
C LEU A 113 -18.34 5.43 -10.56
N LEU A 114 -17.22 4.91 -11.07
CA LEU A 114 -17.00 4.67 -12.49
C LEU A 114 -17.47 3.29 -12.91
N THR A 115 -17.87 3.14 -14.18
CA THR A 115 -18.08 1.82 -14.78
C THR A 115 -16.75 1.06 -14.88
N LYS A 116 -16.81 -0.25 -15.11
CA LYS A 116 -15.59 -1.08 -15.29
C LYS A 116 -14.72 -0.57 -16.44
N GLU A 117 -15.35 -0.23 -17.56
CA GLU A 117 -14.69 0.29 -18.76
C GLU A 117 -14.01 1.64 -18.50
N GLU A 118 -14.68 2.54 -17.78
CA GLU A 118 -14.09 3.83 -17.39
C GLU A 118 -12.91 3.64 -16.44
N GLN A 119 -13.01 2.75 -15.45
CA GLN A 119 -11.90 2.41 -14.55
C GLN A 119 -10.70 1.87 -15.35
N LYS A 120 -10.95 0.95 -16.29
CA LYS A 120 -9.92 0.36 -17.14
C LYS A 120 -9.22 1.42 -18.00
N ASP A 121 -9.99 2.26 -18.68
CA ASP A 121 -9.48 3.35 -19.50
C ASP A 121 -8.62 4.33 -18.69
N GLN A 122 -9.07 4.70 -17.48
CA GLN A 122 -8.33 5.55 -16.57
C GLN A 122 -6.97 4.90 -16.16
N LEU A 123 -6.97 3.64 -15.75
CA LEU A 123 -5.75 2.96 -15.30
C LEU A 123 -4.75 2.72 -16.44
N ILE A 124 -5.22 2.46 -17.66
CA ILE A 124 -4.37 2.38 -18.86
C ILE A 124 -3.67 3.73 -19.08
N LYS A 125 -4.44 4.83 -19.17
CA LYS A 125 -3.90 6.18 -19.36
C LYS A 125 -2.92 6.59 -18.27
N VAL A 126 -3.17 6.19 -17.03
CA VAL A 126 -2.26 6.44 -15.91
C VAL A 126 -0.93 5.73 -16.16
N ASN A 127 -0.95 4.44 -16.46
CA ASN A 127 0.28 3.67 -16.65
C ASN A 127 1.06 4.09 -17.88
N GLU A 128 0.40 4.46 -18.98
CA GLU A 128 1.05 5.06 -20.15
C GLU A 128 1.76 6.37 -19.79
N ARG A 129 1.11 7.21 -18.97
CA ARG A 129 1.69 8.47 -18.53
C ARG A 129 2.86 8.26 -17.56
N LEU A 130 2.76 7.31 -16.62
CA LEU A 130 3.84 6.96 -15.69
C LEU A 130 5.04 6.41 -16.45
N GLU A 131 4.82 5.54 -17.44
CA GLU A 131 5.87 5.01 -18.30
C GLU A 131 6.58 6.12 -19.10
N TYR A 132 5.83 7.07 -19.64
CA TYR A 132 6.40 8.24 -20.30
C TYR A 132 7.23 9.12 -19.35
N LEU A 133 6.76 9.34 -18.12
CA LEU A 133 7.41 10.23 -17.15
C LEU A 133 8.60 9.59 -16.44
N PHE A 134 8.54 8.29 -16.15
CA PHE A 134 9.48 7.59 -15.26
C PHE A 134 10.15 6.37 -15.90
N GLY A 135 9.81 6.02 -17.15
CA GLY A 135 10.36 4.85 -17.85
C GLY A 135 9.84 3.52 -17.32
N LYS A 136 8.81 3.51 -16.46
CA LYS A 136 8.21 2.30 -15.90
C LYS A 136 6.73 2.50 -15.57
N ARG A 137 5.98 1.40 -15.62
CA ARG A 137 4.61 1.30 -15.14
C ARG A 137 4.59 1.10 -13.63
N ALA A 138 3.47 1.40 -13.00
CA ALA A 138 3.23 1.10 -11.60
C ALA A 138 2.26 -0.10 -11.49
N ASP A 139 2.52 -0.96 -10.53
CA ASP A 139 1.71 -2.13 -10.17
C ASP A 139 1.02 -1.97 -8.81
N ILE A 140 1.12 -0.77 -8.23
CA ILE A 140 0.49 -0.40 -6.96
C ILE A 140 -0.62 0.62 -7.24
N PHE A 141 -1.84 0.31 -6.83
CA PHE A 141 -2.97 1.24 -6.89
C PHE A 141 -3.39 1.67 -5.49
N ILE A 142 -3.43 2.97 -5.30
CA ILE A 142 -3.92 3.65 -4.10
C ILE A 142 -5.12 4.49 -4.53
N PRO A 143 -6.35 3.98 -4.39
CA PRO A 143 -7.51 4.69 -4.92
C PRO A 143 -7.76 6.00 -4.18
N PRO A 144 -8.07 7.10 -4.91
CA PRO A 144 -8.54 8.33 -4.30
C PRO A 144 -9.72 8.07 -3.36
N PHE A 145 -9.77 8.78 -2.23
CA PHE A 145 -10.78 8.64 -1.17
C PHE A 145 -10.82 7.26 -0.50
N ASN A 146 -9.88 6.34 -0.80
CA ASN A 146 -9.92 4.92 -0.41
C ASN A 146 -11.13 4.17 -0.98
N GLU A 147 -11.74 4.66 -2.05
CA GLU A 147 -12.94 4.08 -2.61
C GLU A 147 -12.62 3.18 -3.80
N PHE A 148 -13.09 1.94 -3.71
CA PHE A 148 -12.96 0.92 -4.74
C PHE A 148 -14.16 -0.04 -4.69
N ASN A 149 -14.35 -0.84 -5.73
CA ASN A 149 -15.40 -1.85 -5.82
C ASN A 149 -14.86 -3.12 -6.52
N LEU A 150 -15.71 -4.11 -6.78
CA LEU A 150 -15.31 -5.34 -7.45
C LEU A 150 -14.72 -5.06 -8.85
N HIS A 151 -15.32 -4.14 -9.62
CA HIS A 151 -14.78 -3.75 -10.93
C HIS A 151 -13.36 -3.19 -10.85
N THR A 152 -13.00 -2.55 -9.74
CA THR A 152 -11.62 -2.10 -9.50
C THR A 152 -10.67 -3.28 -9.43
N ILE A 153 -11.03 -4.33 -8.68
CA ILE A 153 -10.19 -5.54 -8.54
C ILE A 153 -10.06 -6.28 -9.87
N GLU A 154 -11.17 -6.50 -10.58
CA GLU A 154 -11.18 -7.13 -11.90
C GLU A 154 -10.30 -6.35 -12.89
N THR A 155 -10.44 -5.03 -12.92
CA THR A 155 -9.65 -4.16 -13.81
C THR A 155 -8.16 -4.19 -13.46
N MET A 156 -7.82 -4.17 -12.17
CA MET A 156 -6.44 -4.31 -11.72
C MET A 156 -5.82 -5.63 -12.18
N SER A 157 -6.54 -6.74 -12.01
CA SER A 157 -6.12 -8.07 -12.48
C SER A 157 -5.88 -8.06 -14.00
N GLU A 158 -6.84 -7.57 -14.79
CA GLU A 158 -6.71 -7.48 -16.25
C GLU A 158 -5.51 -6.64 -16.73
N LEU A 159 -5.08 -5.66 -15.92
CA LEU A 159 -4.00 -4.72 -16.27
C LEU A 159 -2.65 -5.03 -15.60
N ASN A 160 -2.52 -6.16 -14.90
CA ASN A 160 -1.34 -6.54 -14.13
C ASN A 160 -0.98 -5.48 -13.05
N ILE A 161 -1.98 -4.86 -12.43
CA ILE A 161 -1.80 -3.99 -11.27
C ILE A 161 -2.03 -4.87 -10.04
N SER A 162 -0.95 -5.30 -9.41
CA SER A 162 -0.98 -6.43 -8.48
C SER A 162 -1.20 -6.04 -7.01
N LEU A 163 -1.09 -4.76 -6.65
CA LEU A 163 -1.23 -4.33 -5.26
C LEU A 163 -2.25 -3.20 -5.09
N LEU A 164 -3.29 -3.45 -4.31
CA LEU A 164 -4.23 -2.45 -3.82
C LEU A 164 -3.82 -2.00 -2.41
N SER A 165 -3.76 -0.70 -2.14
CA SER A 165 -3.54 -0.20 -0.79
C SER A 165 -4.62 0.78 -0.36
N THR A 166 -5.40 0.40 0.65
CA THR A 166 -6.53 1.18 1.19
C THR A 166 -6.64 1.05 2.69
N SER A 167 -7.46 1.90 3.32
CA SER A 167 -7.78 1.75 4.74
C SER A 167 -8.67 0.52 4.99
N GLN A 168 -8.45 -0.15 6.13
CA GLN A 168 -9.36 -1.16 6.67
C GLN A 168 -10.18 -0.55 7.81
N ARG A 169 -11.21 0.21 7.50
CA ARG A 169 -12.15 0.63 8.53
C ARG A 169 -13.34 -0.32 8.55
N SER A 170 -13.74 -0.75 9.75
CA SER A 170 -14.97 -1.53 9.94
C SER A 170 -16.21 -0.78 9.45
N GLU A 171 -16.19 0.55 9.51
CA GLU A 171 -17.23 1.44 9.02
C GLU A 171 -17.38 1.39 7.48
N ASP A 172 -16.28 1.14 6.77
CA ASP A 172 -16.27 1.01 5.30
C ASP A 172 -16.94 -0.29 4.82
N ILE A 173 -17.08 -1.28 5.70
CA ILE A 173 -17.66 -2.59 5.40
C ILE A 173 -19.17 -2.51 5.23
N THR A 174 -19.83 -1.59 5.91
CA THR A 174 -21.30 -1.55 6.00
C THR A 174 -21.99 -0.80 4.87
N SER A 175 -21.29 0.07 4.14
CA SER A 175 -21.88 0.99 3.17
C SER A 175 -21.85 0.51 1.71
N ASN A 176 -21.00 -0.46 1.36
CA ASN A 176 -20.85 -0.98 0.01
C ASN A 176 -20.76 -2.51 0.03
N PRO A 177 -21.76 -3.24 -0.50
CA PRO A 177 -21.80 -4.72 -0.45
C PRO A 177 -20.63 -5.37 -1.21
N TYR A 178 -20.11 -4.74 -2.25
CA TYR A 178 -18.94 -5.25 -2.98
C TYR A 178 -17.65 -5.07 -2.16
N LYS A 179 -17.51 -3.92 -1.50
CA LYS A 179 -16.38 -3.64 -0.60
C LYS A 179 -16.37 -4.59 0.60
N SER A 180 -17.55 -4.96 1.13
CA SER A 180 -17.65 -5.90 2.25
C SER A 180 -17.19 -7.31 1.90
N GLN A 181 -17.48 -7.80 0.69
CA GLN A 181 -17.02 -9.13 0.25
C GLN A 181 -15.49 -9.18 0.13
N VAL A 182 -14.91 -8.21 -0.55
CA VAL A 182 -13.46 -8.07 -0.69
C VAL A 182 -12.77 -7.95 0.67
N LEU A 183 -13.32 -7.16 1.60
CA LEU A 183 -12.72 -6.95 2.92
C LEU A 183 -12.91 -8.15 3.88
N VAL A 184 -13.94 -8.97 3.70
CA VAL A 184 -14.11 -10.21 4.48
C VAL A 184 -12.99 -11.21 4.16
N GLU A 185 -12.61 -11.34 2.91
CA GLU A 185 -11.47 -12.19 2.52
C GLU A 185 -10.15 -11.67 3.09
N ILE A 186 -9.94 -10.34 3.08
CA ILE A 186 -8.80 -9.69 3.71
C ILE A 186 -8.75 -9.95 5.23
N ASN A 187 -9.86 -9.88 5.93
CA ASN A 187 -9.93 -10.08 7.38
C ASN A 187 -9.62 -11.52 7.83
N ASN A 188 -9.71 -12.49 6.95
CA ASN A 188 -9.32 -13.87 7.24
C ASN A 188 -7.81 -14.11 7.11
N SER A 189 -7.06 -13.17 6.59
CA SER A 189 -5.63 -13.24 6.46
C SER A 189 -4.96 -12.68 7.72
N LYS A 190 -4.21 -13.53 8.39
CA LYS A 190 -3.71 -13.24 9.74
C LYS A 190 -2.48 -12.34 9.77
N ILE A 191 -1.69 -12.24 8.71
CA ILE A 191 -0.42 -11.49 8.69
C ILE A 191 -0.06 -11.08 7.26
N GLY A 192 0.37 -9.82 7.05
CA GLY A 192 0.96 -9.32 5.81
C GLY A 192 -0.04 -8.88 4.75
N VAL A 193 0.42 -8.84 3.53
CA VAL A 193 -0.38 -8.54 2.34
C VAL A 193 -1.26 -9.73 1.99
N SER A 194 -2.55 -9.51 1.80
CA SER A 194 -3.54 -10.56 1.55
C SER A 194 -3.90 -10.63 0.08
N ARG A 195 -4.06 -11.86 -0.44
CA ARG A 195 -4.62 -12.06 -1.77
C ARG A 195 -6.12 -11.78 -1.75
N ILE A 196 -6.59 -10.98 -2.70
CA ILE A 196 -8.01 -10.59 -2.85
C ILE A 196 -8.63 -11.01 -4.18
N SER A 197 -7.84 -11.59 -5.10
CA SER A 197 -8.28 -12.17 -6.36
C SER A 197 -7.70 -13.58 -6.51
N ASP A 198 -8.50 -14.52 -6.99
CA ASP A 198 -8.05 -15.86 -7.41
C ASP A 198 -7.78 -15.92 -8.91
N GLU A 199 -8.10 -14.87 -9.66
CA GLU A 199 -7.83 -14.73 -11.08
C GLU A 199 -6.35 -14.35 -11.29
N GLU A 200 -5.75 -14.89 -12.32
CA GLU A 200 -4.40 -14.51 -12.74
C GLU A 200 -4.47 -13.33 -13.75
N PRO A 201 -3.67 -12.25 -13.55
CA PRO A 201 -2.72 -12.04 -12.47
C PRO A 201 -3.40 -11.74 -11.12
N LEU A 202 -2.77 -12.19 -10.04
CA LEU A 202 -3.29 -12.05 -8.67
C LEU A 202 -3.27 -10.59 -8.21
N VAL A 203 -4.30 -10.17 -7.47
CA VAL A 203 -4.34 -8.88 -6.79
C VAL A 203 -4.23 -9.08 -5.28
N TYR A 204 -3.35 -8.32 -4.66
CA TYR A 204 -3.11 -8.33 -3.23
C TYR A 204 -3.58 -7.04 -2.58
N HIS A 205 -3.89 -7.09 -1.30
CA HIS A 205 -4.23 -5.91 -0.51
C HIS A 205 -3.22 -5.65 0.59
N ALA A 206 -2.66 -4.44 0.63
CA ALA A 206 -1.83 -3.92 1.69
C ALA A 206 -2.60 -2.87 2.50
N PRO A 207 -3.10 -3.21 3.70
CA PRO A 207 -3.89 -2.28 4.49
C PRO A 207 -3.03 -1.17 5.10
N TYR A 208 -3.62 0.01 5.30
CA TYR A 208 -3.05 1.03 6.16
C TYR A 208 -4.01 1.42 7.29
N SER A 209 -3.46 1.81 8.43
CA SER A 209 -4.22 2.23 9.60
C SER A 209 -3.80 3.61 10.13
N ILE A 210 -2.77 4.21 9.51
CA ILE A 210 -2.14 5.43 10.01
C ILE A 210 -2.20 6.50 8.92
N SER A 211 -2.96 7.58 9.19
CA SER A 211 -2.98 8.80 8.38
C SER A 211 -2.66 9.98 9.28
N ILE A 212 -1.57 10.67 9.00
CA ILE A 212 -1.17 11.88 9.73
C ILE A 212 -2.29 12.92 9.65
N LEU A 213 -2.85 13.14 8.46
CA LEU A 213 -3.95 14.08 8.25
C LEU A 213 -5.17 13.76 9.14
N ALA A 214 -5.55 12.48 9.23
CA ALA A 214 -6.69 12.08 10.06
C ALA A 214 -6.43 12.33 11.55
N LEU A 215 -5.21 12.05 12.01
CA LEU A 215 -4.82 12.30 13.40
C LEU A 215 -4.80 13.82 13.72
N GLN A 216 -4.26 14.63 12.81
CA GLN A 216 -4.27 16.09 12.97
C GLN A 216 -5.69 16.68 12.94
N ARG A 217 -6.59 16.16 12.12
CA ARG A 217 -8.02 16.54 12.13
C ARG A 217 -8.72 16.19 13.43
N ASN A 218 -8.24 15.18 14.14
CA ASN A 218 -8.71 14.80 15.48
C ASN A 218 -7.98 15.59 16.60
N GLY A 219 -7.19 16.61 16.25
CA GLY A 219 -6.56 17.51 17.21
C GLY A 219 -5.22 17.04 17.74
N LEU A 220 -4.62 15.99 17.19
CA LEU A 220 -3.31 15.49 17.63
C LEU A 220 -2.17 16.23 16.90
N PHE A 221 -1.24 16.79 17.68
CA PHE A 221 -0.06 17.51 17.19
C PHE A 221 1.12 17.29 18.14
N GLY A 222 2.34 17.55 17.67
CA GLY A 222 3.56 17.46 18.48
C GLY A 222 3.76 16.07 19.08
N ASP A 223 4.16 16.00 20.33
CA ASP A 223 4.49 14.72 20.98
C ASP A 223 3.29 13.77 21.08
N ASP A 224 2.07 14.29 21.22
CA ASP A 224 0.85 13.46 21.23
C ASP A 224 0.61 12.78 19.87
N LEU A 225 0.85 13.50 18.75
CA LEU A 225 0.79 12.92 17.41
C LEU A 225 1.87 11.85 17.24
N VAL A 226 3.10 12.14 17.63
CA VAL A 226 4.22 11.19 17.53
C VAL A 226 3.92 9.92 18.32
N HIS A 227 3.47 10.05 19.56
CA HIS A 227 3.08 8.92 20.42
C HIS A 227 2.00 8.05 19.78
N GLU A 228 0.93 8.69 19.30
CA GLU A 228 -0.20 7.96 18.70
C GLU A 228 0.20 7.25 17.38
N VAL A 229 1.05 7.88 16.54
CA VAL A 229 1.57 7.25 15.33
C VAL A 229 2.41 6.02 15.69
N LEU A 230 3.33 6.13 16.64
CA LEU A 230 4.18 5.02 17.06
C LEU A 230 3.35 3.87 17.68
N ARG A 231 2.35 4.17 18.50
CA ARG A 231 1.41 3.19 19.04
C ARG A 231 0.67 2.43 17.94
N ARG A 232 0.16 3.14 16.92
CA ARG A 232 -0.51 2.52 15.77
C ARG A 232 0.44 1.73 14.88
N ILE A 233 1.69 2.15 14.77
CA ILE A 233 2.74 1.36 14.09
C ILE A 233 2.90 0.01 14.79
N ASP A 234 3.02 0.00 16.11
CA ASP A 234 3.15 -1.24 16.89
C ASP A 234 1.94 -2.16 16.69
N GLU A 235 0.74 -1.61 16.76
CA GLU A 235 -0.49 -2.38 16.53
C GLU A 235 -0.57 -2.94 15.09
N SER A 236 -0.18 -2.12 14.10
CA SER A 236 -0.17 -2.56 12.71
C SER A 236 0.86 -3.65 12.45
N ILE A 237 2.08 -3.50 12.98
CA ILE A 237 3.13 -4.52 12.90
C ILE A 237 2.68 -5.81 13.58
N ALA A 238 2.10 -5.74 14.78
CA ALA A 238 1.59 -6.90 15.49
C ALA A 238 0.47 -7.62 14.71
N LYS A 239 -0.36 -6.88 13.97
CA LYS A 239 -1.50 -7.42 13.22
C LYS A 239 -1.12 -7.92 11.83
N TYR A 240 -0.28 -7.17 11.09
CA TYR A 240 0.00 -7.40 9.68
C TYR A 240 1.46 -7.76 9.38
N GLY A 241 2.36 -7.67 10.37
CA GLY A 241 3.80 -7.83 10.17
C GLY A 241 4.51 -6.59 9.63
N PHE A 242 3.77 -5.54 9.28
CA PHE A 242 4.26 -4.24 8.82
C PHE A 242 3.30 -3.13 9.21
N ALA A 243 3.75 -1.88 9.10
CA ALA A 243 2.89 -0.71 9.20
C ALA A 243 3.00 0.16 7.94
N GLN A 244 1.94 0.91 7.62
CA GLN A 244 1.93 1.87 6.54
C GLN A 244 1.42 3.21 7.06
N VAL A 245 2.24 4.26 6.87
CA VAL A 245 1.94 5.64 7.26
C VAL A 245 1.63 6.45 6.01
N ARG A 246 0.41 7.00 5.95
CA ARG A 246 -0.05 7.89 4.89
C ARG A 246 0.22 9.34 5.24
N LEU A 247 0.90 10.01 4.32
CA LEU A 247 1.22 11.42 4.35
C LEU A 247 0.43 12.14 3.24
N HIS A 248 0.07 13.39 3.49
CA HIS A 248 -0.45 14.31 2.49
C HIS A 248 0.32 15.62 2.58
N THR A 249 0.31 16.38 1.52
CA THR A 249 0.96 17.71 1.49
C THR A 249 0.43 18.63 2.59
N SER A 250 -0.86 18.52 2.91
CA SER A 250 -1.54 19.30 3.96
C SER A 250 -0.99 19.05 5.36
N ASP A 251 -0.40 17.88 5.61
CA ASP A 251 0.09 17.49 6.93
C ASP A 251 1.20 18.42 7.41
N PHE A 252 2.00 18.93 6.47
CA PHE A 252 3.19 19.74 6.76
C PHE A 252 3.14 21.14 6.13
N ALA A 253 2.02 21.53 5.52
CA ALA A 253 1.84 22.87 4.96
C ALA A 253 1.42 23.86 6.05
N GLN A 254 1.89 25.10 5.92
CA GLN A 254 1.40 26.20 6.74
C GLN A 254 -0.02 26.59 6.33
N LEU A 255 -0.80 27.05 7.31
CA LEU A 255 -2.07 27.73 7.09
C LEU A 255 -1.84 29.25 7.06
N ASP A 256 -2.36 29.89 6.05
CA ASP A 256 -2.52 31.35 6.08
C ASP A 256 -3.50 31.72 7.20
N THR A 257 -3.05 32.58 8.10
CA THR A 257 -3.82 32.93 9.32
C THR A 257 -5.08 33.73 9.01
N THR A 258 -5.10 34.44 7.86
CA THR A 258 -6.21 35.28 7.44
C THR A 258 -7.25 34.51 6.62
N THR A 259 -6.78 33.79 5.59
CA THR A 259 -7.67 33.09 4.66
C THR A 259 -8.00 31.68 5.08
N ARG A 260 -7.29 31.12 6.06
CA ARG A 260 -7.38 29.71 6.52
C ARG A 260 -7.11 28.69 5.42
N LYS A 261 -6.42 29.11 4.35
CA LYS A 261 -6.01 28.22 3.25
C LYS A 261 -4.57 27.75 3.46
N LEU A 262 -4.30 26.53 2.98
CA LEU A 262 -2.93 26.03 2.91
C LEU A 262 -2.11 26.88 1.92
N ILE A 263 -0.90 27.21 2.31
CA ILE A 263 0.06 27.93 1.48
C ILE A 263 1.25 27.04 1.13
N ASN A 264 1.90 27.37 0.02
CA ASN A 264 3.07 26.62 -0.46
C ASN A 264 4.33 26.90 0.40
N LYS A 265 4.24 26.60 1.68
CA LYS A 265 5.32 26.79 2.66
C LYS A 265 5.29 25.67 3.70
N VAL A 266 6.47 25.14 4.02
CA VAL A 266 6.60 24.10 5.06
C VAL A 266 6.31 24.68 6.43
N ASP A 267 5.46 24.00 7.19
CA ASP A 267 5.30 24.20 8.62
C ASP A 267 6.38 23.41 9.36
N ASN A 268 7.42 24.10 9.79
CA ASN A 268 8.56 23.46 10.42
C ASN A 268 8.20 22.73 11.73
N ILE A 269 7.17 23.17 12.46
CA ILE A 269 6.75 22.51 13.70
C ILE A 269 6.13 21.16 13.36
N LYS A 270 5.18 21.13 12.43
CA LYS A 270 4.57 19.88 11.96
C LYS A 270 5.57 18.95 11.27
N PHE A 271 6.54 19.51 10.55
CA PHE A 271 7.57 18.71 9.87
C PHE A 271 8.53 18.06 10.89
N GLN A 272 8.78 18.69 12.03
CA GLN A 272 9.53 18.08 13.12
C GLN A 272 8.83 16.85 13.70
N ASP A 273 7.51 16.76 13.66
CA ASP A 273 6.80 15.55 14.09
C ASP A 273 7.14 14.35 13.18
N LEU A 274 7.23 14.55 11.85
CA LEU A 274 7.70 13.51 10.93
C LEU A 274 9.14 13.07 11.27
N ILE A 275 10.02 14.03 11.51
CA ILE A 275 11.42 13.75 11.87
C ILE A 275 11.48 12.91 13.16
N LYS A 276 10.75 13.30 14.20
CA LYS A 276 10.68 12.56 15.47
C LYS A 276 10.15 11.13 15.29
N ILE A 277 9.12 10.94 14.44
CA ILE A 277 8.59 9.62 14.13
C ILE A 277 9.69 8.76 13.50
N VAL A 278 10.35 9.26 12.45
CA VAL A 278 11.40 8.53 11.74
C VAL A 278 12.61 8.21 12.64
N ASP A 279 13.07 9.18 13.43
CA ASP A 279 14.18 8.98 14.37
C ASP A 279 13.83 7.95 15.46
N SER A 280 12.57 7.96 15.94
CA SER A 280 12.07 6.96 16.91
C SER A 280 12.04 5.56 16.33
N LEU A 281 11.70 5.40 15.03
CA LEU A 281 11.75 4.11 14.35
C LEU A 281 13.21 3.60 14.27
N GLY A 282 14.14 4.47 13.91
CA GLY A 282 15.57 4.15 13.90
C GLY A 282 16.11 3.71 15.26
N ALA A 283 15.76 4.44 16.34
CA ALA A 283 16.14 4.10 17.71
C ALA A 283 15.57 2.74 18.17
N ARG A 284 14.44 2.32 17.60
CA ARG A 284 13.77 1.04 17.89
C ARG A 284 14.16 -0.09 16.94
N ASN A 285 15.11 0.15 16.02
CA ASN A 285 15.51 -0.78 14.95
C ASN A 285 14.33 -1.26 14.08
N ILE A 286 13.32 -0.42 13.86
CA ILE A 286 12.22 -0.67 12.94
C ILE A 286 12.65 -0.16 11.55
N LYS A 287 12.74 -1.07 10.58
CA LYS A 287 13.18 -0.75 9.22
C LYS A 287 12.13 0.09 8.48
N ILE A 288 12.55 1.15 7.78
CA ILE A 288 11.73 1.79 6.75
C ILE A 288 11.97 1.05 5.44
N THR A 289 10.88 0.69 4.74
CA THR A 289 10.92 -0.18 3.57
C THR A 289 9.94 0.25 2.49
N SER A 290 9.86 -0.51 1.40
CA SER A 290 8.96 -0.32 0.27
C SER A 290 7.94 -1.47 0.17
N PHE A 291 6.90 -1.30 -0.64
CA PHE A 291 5.95 -2.37 -0.89
C PHE A 291 6.61 -3.57 -1.58
N ALA A 292 7.55 -3.33 -2.48
CA ALA A 292 8.28 -4.38 -3.18
C ALA A 292 8.99 -5.37 -2.26
N GLU A 293 9.33 -4.96 -1.03
CA GLU A 293 9.96 -5.85 -0.05
C GLU A 293 8.95 -6.68 0.76
N ILE A 294 7.68 -6.31 0.76
CA ILE A 294 6.68 -6.96 1.62
C ILE A 294 5.61 -7.75 0.89
N TYR A 295 5.30 -7.46 -0.37
CA TYR A 295 4.29 -8.23 -1.07
C TYR A 295 4.92 -9.26 -2.03
N PRO A 296 4.27 -10.42 -2.20
CA PRO A 296 4.80 -11.46 -3.07
C PRO A 296 4.69 -11.01 -4.54
N HIS A 297 5.82 -10.74 -5.17
CA HIS A 297 5.84 -10.55 -6.61
C HIS A 297 5.51 -11.89 -7.30
N SER A 298 4.57 -11.88 -8.24
CA SER A 298 4.42 -12.96 -9.20
C SER A 298 5.72 -13.04 -10.02
N ARG A 299 6.55 -14.02 -9.74
CA ARG A 299 7.73 -14.35 -10.54
C ARG A 299 7.33 -15.06 -11.82
#